data_403454ffb65711a86e4270bffca39a36
#
_entry.id   403454ffb65711a86e4270bffca39a36
#
_cell.length_a   1.000
_cell.length_b   1.000
_cell.length_c   1.000
_cell.angle_alpha   90.00
_cell.angle_beta   90.00
_cell.angle_gamma   90.00
#
_symmetry.space_group_name_H-M   'P 1'
#
loop_
_entity.id
_entity.type
_entity.pdbx_description
1 polymer ?
#
loop_
_entity_poly.entity_id
_entity_poly.type
_entity_poly.pdbx_seq_one_letter_code
_entity_poly.pdbx_strand_id
1 'polypeptide(L)'
;AFVDRDGVLNYGSPNYINSPEELTIIPGAKESVMSLRDMGYRIAIVTNQSAIMRGLWGEDRIHSIHSKLQEEVGILDVLMTCPHRNRDRCQCRKPRPGMLNRASKIIRGKSHDNVDWWGSKPEPIHPLDLMIGDRDSDMGAGWAVGARLFQVDEMVGITSVINRIIANDDGDEFNPVE
;
A
#
# COMPACT_ATOMS: atom_id res chain seq x y z
N ALA A 1 4.37 7.61 3.31
CA ALA A 1 4.58 6.27 2.78
C ALA A 1 3.23 5.65 2.43
N PHE A 2 3.07 5.17 1.21
CA PHE A 2 1.97 4.30 0.79
C PHE A 2 2.46 2.85 0.91
N VAL A 3 1.71 2.01 1.58
CA VAL A 3 2.14 0.64 1.90
C VAL A 3 1.01 -0.33 1.58
N ASP A 4 1.28 -1.36 0.78
CA ASP A 4 0.31 -2.45 0.66
C ASP A 4 0.23 -3.25 1.97
N ARG A 5 -0.81 -4.03 2.13
CA ARG A 5 -1.03 -4.83 3.33
C ARG A 5 -0.47 -6.24 3.17
N ASP A 6 -1.06 -7.00 2.25
CA ASP A 6 -0.77 -8.41 2.04
C ASP A 6 0.54 -8.58 1.26
N GLY A 7 1.46 -9.43 1.74
CA GLY A 7 2.79 -9.59 1.18
C GLY A 7 3.79 -8.47 1.58
N VAL A 8 3.36 -7.48 2.38
CA VAL A 8 4.21 -6.36 2.82
C VAL A 8 4.27 -6.28 4.34
N LEU A 9 3.13 -6.23 5.03
CA LEU A 9 3.03 -6.18 6.50
C LEU A 9 2.61 -7.52 7.08
N ASN A 10 1.75 -8.25 6.38
CA ASN A 10 1.32 -9.59 6.74
C ASN A 10 1.46 -10.53 5.56
N TYR A 11 1.57 -11.81 5.83
CA TYR A 11 1.55 -12.83 4.78
C TYR A 11 0.22 -12.79 4.03
N GLY A 12 0.30 -12.80 2.70
CA GLY A 12 -0.87 -12.93 1.84
C GLY A 12 -1.48 -14.34 1.89
N SER A 13 -2.72 -14.46 1.43
CA SER A 13 -3.40 -15.75 1.30
C SER A 13 -4.12 -15.83 -0.05
N PRO A 14 -4.01 -16.95 -0.78
CA PRO A 14 -4.77 -17.16 -2.01
C PRO A 14 -6.29 -17.19 -1.77
N ASN A 15 -6.70 -17.48 -0.53
CA ASN A 15 -8.10 -17.54 -0.10
C ASN A 15 -8.55 -16.29 0.66
N TYR A 16 -7.79 -15.18 0.55
CA TYR A 16 -7.93 -13.94 1.34
C TYR A 16 -7.61 -14.15 2.84
N ILE A 17 -7.52 -13.05 3.55
CA ILE A 17 -7.53 -13.02 5.02
C ILE A 17 -8.99 -12.78 5.41
N ASN A 18 -9.66 -13.79 5.94
CA ASN A 18 -11.10 -13.77 6.16
C ASN A 18 -11.49 -13.39 7.58
N SER A 19 -10.53 -13.36 8.51
CA SER A 19 -10.77 -12.95 9.89
C SER A 19 -9.50 -12.38 10.52
N PRO A 20 -9.60 -11.63 11.63
CA PRO A 20 -8.43 -11.14 12.37
C PRO A 20 -7.48 -12.27 12.82
N GLU A 21 -8.01 -13.46 13.11
CA GLU A 21 -7.23 -14.62 13.57
C GLU A 21 -6.35 -15.21 12.46
N GLU A 22 -6.74 -15.02 11.19
CA GLU A 22 -5.95 -15.45 10.03
C GLU A 22 -4.81 -14.47 9.69
N LEU A 23 -4.82 -13.27 10.29
CA LEU A 23 -3.79 -12.26 10.04
C LEU A 23 -2.47 -12.66 10.70
N THR A 24 -1.47 -12.98 9.91
CA THR A 24 -0.14 -13.32 10.39
C THR A 24 0.86 -12.26 9.93
N ILE A 25 1.40 -11.50 10.88
CA ILE A 25 2.34 -10.40 10.60
C ILE A 25 3.70 -10.98 10.16
N ILE A 26 4.28 -10.37 9.14
CA ILE A 26 5.65 -10.70 8.70
C ILE A 26 6.64 -10.25 9.79
N PRO A 27 7.59 -11.11 10.19
CA PRO A 27 8.59 -10.75 11.20
C PRO A 27 9.34 -9.46 10.83
N GLY A 28 9.46 -8.54 11.79
CA GLY A 28 10.12 -7.24 11.58
C GLY A 28 9.25 -6.15 10.93
N ALA A 29 8.00 -6.45 10.55
CA ALA A 29 7.11 -5.44 9.96
C ALA A 29 6.77 -4.32 10.96
N LYS A 30 6.58 -4.65 12.23
CA LYS A 30 6.34 -3.66 13.29
C LYS A 30 7.52 -2.71 13.44
N GLU A 31 8.72 -3.24 13.54
CA GLU A 31 9.96 -2.46 13.69
C GLU A 31 10.21 -1.57 12.47
N SER A 32 9.88 -2.08 11.27
CA SER A 32 9.98 -1.32 10.02
C SER A 32 8.97 -0.15 9.98
N VAL A 33 7.73 -0.39 10.40
CA VAL A 33 6.71 0.66 10.53
C VAL A 33 7.14 1.72 11.54
N MET A 34 7.67 1.31 12.69
CA MET A 34 8.21 2.23 13.71
C MET A 34 9.37 3.07 13.15
N SER A 35 10.31 2.44 12.43
CA SER A 35 11.43 3.15 11.79
C SER A 35 10.95 4.21 10.80
N LEU A 36 9.96 3.91 9.96
CA LEU A 36 9.35 4.90 9.06
C LEU A 36 8.74 6.07 9.85
N ARG A 37 8.05 5.79 10.94
CA ARG A 37 7.45 6.83 11.78
C ARG A 37 8.50 7.72 12.45
N ASP A 38 9.57 7.12 12.96
CA ASP A 38 10.70 7.85 13.58
C ASP A 38 11.39 8.78 12.57
N MET A 39 11.40 8.41 11.30
CA MET A 39 11.85 9.26 10.19
C MET A 39 10.82 10.35 9.81
N GLY A 40 9.66 10.40 10.45
CA GLY A 40 8.61 11.40 10.21
C GLY A 40 7.60 11.03 9.11
N TYR A 41 7.64 9.81 8.57
CA TYR A 41 6.64 9.38 7.60
C TYR A 41 5.25 9.24 8.22
N ARG A 42 4.24 9.72 7.48
CA ARG A 42 2.85 9.30 7.65
C ARG A 42 2.63 8.03 6.84
N ILE A 43 1.89 7.09 7.39
CA ILE A 43 1.71 5.76 6.81
C ILE A 43 0.26 5.57 6.36
N ALA A 44 0.09 5.38 5.06
CA ALA A 44 -1.19 5.07 4.44
C ALA A 44 -1.18 3.63 3.90
N ILE A 45 -2.03 2.77 4.45
CA ILE A 45 -2.29 1.46 3.87
C ILE A 45 -3.21 1.62 2.66
N VAL A 46 -2.84 0.97 1.54
CA VAL A 46 -3.56 1.02 0.27
C VAL A 46 -3.72 -0.40 -0.28
N THR A 47 -4.83 -1.08 0.04
CA THR A 47 -4.99 -2.52 -0.21
C THR A 47 -6.17 -2.86 -1.11
N ASN A 48 -5.97 -3.81 -2.04
CA ASN A 48 -6.99 -4.36 -2.93
C ASN A 48 -7.69 -5.55 -2.27
N GLN A 49 -8.96 -5.41 -1.84
CA GLN A 49 -9.71 -6.41 -1.10
C GLN A 49 -11.02 -6.81 -1.80
N SER A 50 -10.90 -7.48 -2.94
CA SER A 50 -12.06 -7.86 -3.76
C SER A 50 -12.98 -8.93 -3.13
N ALA A 51 -12.60 -9.50 -2.00
CA ALA A 51 -13.45 -10.40 -1.22
C ALA A 51 -14.80 -9.77 -0.86
N ILE A 52 -14.81 -8.46 -0.58
CA ILE A 52 -16.03 -7.68 -0.28
C ILE A 52 -17.02 -7.75 -1.47
N MET A 53 -16.59 -7.36 -2.66
CA MET A 53 -17.45 -7.37 -3.87
C MET A 53 -17.71 -8.78 -4.41
N ARG A 54 -17.01 -9.79 -3.91
CA ARG A 54 -17.33 -11.21 -4.17
C ARG A 54 -18.38 -11.76 -3.21
N GLY A 55 -18.78 -10.97 -2.19
CA GLY A 55 -19.77 -11.36 -1.19
C GLY A 55 -19.25 -12.38 -0.18
N LEU A 56 -17.93 -12.50 -0.01
CA LEU A 56 -17.35 -13.42 0.98
C LEU A 56 -17.55 -12.88 2.40
N TRP A 57 -17.47 -11.55 2.57
CA TRP A 57 -17.70 -10.85 3.85
C TRP A 57 -17.94 -9.35 3.63
N GLY A 58 -18.52 -8.68 4.63
CA GLY A 58 -18.86 -7.26 4.59
C GLY A 58 -17.77 -6.34 5.11
N GLU A 59 -18.08 -5.03 5.13
CA GLU A 59 -17.14 -3.99 5.58
C GLU A 59 -16.72 -4.15 7.04
N ASP A 60 -17.59 -4.61 7.92
CA ASP A 60 -17.25 -4.85 9.34
C ASP A 60 -16.08 -5.82 9.50
N ARG A 61 -15.97 -6.79 8.60
CA ARG A 61 -14.87 -7.77 8.61
C ARG A 61 -13.53 -7.11 8.27
N ILE A 62 -13.49 -6.24 7.26
CA ILE A 62 -12.24 -5.53 6.92
C ILE A 62 -11.84 -4.58 8.03
N HIS A 63 -12.79 -3.93 8.69
CA HIS A 63 -12.50 -3.09 9.85
C HIS A 63 -11.88 -3.89 10.99
N SER A 64 -12.41 -5.06 11.31
CA SER A 64 -11.86 -5.94 12.35
C SER A 64 -10.43 -6.40 12.01
N ILE A 65 -10.18 -6.79 10.76
CA ILE A 65 -8.83 -7.17 10.29
C ILE A 65 -7.86 -5.98 10.39
N HIS A 66 -8.29 -4.79 9.99
CA HIS A 66 -7.46 -3.59 10.06
C HIS A 66 -7.20 -3.13 11.50
N SER A 67 -8.16 -3.29 12.40
CA SER A 67 -7.94 -3.04 13.83
C SER A 67 -6.87 -3.96 14.38
N LYS A 68 -6.94 -5.25 14.06
CA LYS A 68 -5.91 -6.22 14.43
C LYS A 68 -4.54 -5.88 13.84
N LEU A 69 -4.48 -5.50 12.56
CA LEU A 69 -3.24 -5.05 11.93
C LEU A 69 -2.62 -3.89 12.72
N GLN A 70 -3.42 -2.87 13.07
CA GLN A 70 -2.95 -1.69 13.80
C GLN A 70 -2.47 -2.03 15.22
N GLU A 71 -3.12 -2.96 15.91
CA GLU A 71 -2.65 -3.47 17.20
C GLU A 71 -1.26 -4.12 17.09
N GLU A 72 -1.02 -4.85 16.03
CA GLU A 72 0.23 -5.58 15.84
C GLU A 72 1.39 -4.71 15.33
N VAL A 73 1.16 -3.84 14.34
CA VAL A 73 2.24 -3.07 13.69
C VAL A 73 2.37 -1.63 14.18
N GLY A 74 1.38 -1.11 14.94
CA GLY A 74 1.36 0.25 15.45
C GLY A 74 0.52 1.21 14.61
N ILE A 75 0.72 2.51 14.80
CA ILE A 75 -0.15 3.57 14.26
C ILE A 75 -0.03 3.66 12.73
N LEU A 76 -1.17 3.51 12.07
CA LEU A 76 -1.38 3.73 10.63
C LEU A 76 -2.28 4.95 10.47
N ASP A 77 -1.82 5.99 9.75
CA ASP A 77 -2.53 7.27 9.68
C ASP A 77 -3.78 7.20 8.79
N VAL A 78 -3.75 6.37 7.74
CA VAL A 78 -4.86 6.17 6.81
C VAL A 78 -4.92 4.72 6.36
N LEU A 79 -6.14 4.18 6.27
CA LEU A 79 -6.40 2.83 5.76
C LEU A 79 -7.37 2.92 4.58
N MET A 80 -6.85 2.70 3.37
CA MET A 80 -7.62 2.73 2.13
C MET A 80 -7.83 1.30 1.61
N THR A 81 -9.06 0.94 1.39
CA THR A 81 -9.45 -0.36 0.84
C THR A 81 -10.17 -0.19 -0.49
N CYS A 82 -9.74 -0.91 -1.50
CA CYS A 82 -10.52 -1.07 -2.73
C CYS A 82 -11.29 -2.40 -2.67
N PRO A 83 -12.63 -2.39 -2.58
CA PRO A 83 -13.45 -3.60 -2.53
C PRO A 83 -13.68 -4.21 -3.90
N HIS A 84 -13.38 -3.49 -4.99
CA HIS A 84 -13.78 -3.83 -6.34
C HIS A 84 -12.96 -4.97 -6.95
N ARG A 85 -13.60 -5.72 -7.84
CA ARG A 85 -12.93 -6.72 -8.69
C ARG A 85 -12.26 -6.02 -9.88
N ASN A 86 -11.34 -6.70 -10.54
CA ASN A 86 -10.64 -6.13 -11.69
C ASN A 86 -11.61 -5.69 -12.81
N ARG A 87 -12.67 -6.47 -13.07
CA ARG A 87 -13.70 -6.17 -14.07
C ARG A 87 -14.58 -4.94 -13.77
N ASP A 88 -14.61 -4.48 -12.52
CA ASP A 88 -15.47 -3.37 -12.10
C ASP A 88 -14.91 -1.99 -12.51
N ARG A 89 -13.69 -1.93 -13.04
CA ARG A 89 -13.03 -0.76 -13.65
C ARG A 89 -13.08 0.52 -12.79
N CYS A 90 -13.06 0.39 -11.47
CA CYS A 90 -13.05 1.53 -10.54
C CYS A 90 -11.72 2.30 -10.63
N GLN A 91 -11.69 3.53 -10.12
CA GLN A 91 -10.48 4.36 -10.07
C GLN A 91 -9.59 4.06 -8.85
N CYS A 92 -10.11 3.30 -7.86
CA CYS A 92 -9.37 3.05 -6.61
C CYS A 92 -8.49 1.80 -6.67
N ARG A 93 -8.82 0.79 -7.48
CA ARG A 93 -8.06 -0.46 -7.53
C ARG A 93 -6.69 -0.26 -8.17
N LYS A 94 -5.62 -0.56 -7.43
CA LYS A 94 -4.25 -0.59 -7.97
C LYS A 94 -4.20 -1.51 -9.21
N PRO A 95 -3.55 -1.12 -10.31
CA PRO A 95 -2.56 -0.05 -10.45
C PRO A 95 -3.11 1.39 -10.58
N ARG A 96 -4.43 1.60 -10.58
CA ARG A 96 -4.96 2.97 -10.58
C ARG A 96 -4.66 3.68 -9.27
N PRO A 97 -4.30 4.97 -9.29
CA PRO A 97 -3.77 5.69 -8.12
C PRO A 97 -4.85 6.23 -7.16
N GLY A 98 -6.13 5.90 -7.35
CA GLY A 98 -7.22 6.54 -6.62
C GLY A 98 -7.13 6.40 -5.09
N MET A 99 -6.67 5.26 -4.55
CA MET A 99 -6.44 5.11 -3.11
C MET A 99 -5.30 6.00 -2.63
N LEU A 100 -4.17 6.04 -3.37
CA LEU A 100 -3.01 6.86 -3.03
C LEU A 100 -3.36 8.35 -3.04
N ASN A 101 -4.07 8.79 -4.08
CA ASN A 101 -4.54 10.17 -4.20
C ASN A 101 -5.48 10.56 -3.05
N ARG A 102 -6.43 9.68 -2.69
CA ARG A 102 -7.32 9.93 -1.56
C ARG A 102 -6.57 9.97 -0.24
N ALA A 103 -5.63 9.05 -0.01
CA ALA A 103 -4.78 9.06 1.18
C ALA A 103 -3.94 10.34 1.27
N SER A 104 -3.31 10.75 0.17
CA SER A 104 -2.56 12.01 0.07
C SER A 104 -3.44 13.22 0.41
N LYS A 105 -4.66 13.26 -0.13
CA LYS A 105 -5.64 14.31 0.16
C LYS A 105 -6.00 14.39 1.64
N ILE A 106 -6.18 13.24 2.30
CA ILE A 106 -6.47 13.17 3.74
C ILE A 106 -5.29 13.65 4.56
N ILE A 107 -4.08 13.20 4.23
CA ILE A 107 -2.87 13.49 5.03
C ILE A 107 -2.42 14.94 4.88
N ARG A 108 -2.48 15.51 3.68
CA ARG A 108 -1.84 16.81 3.36
C ARG A 108 -2.67 17.78 2.55
N GLY A 109 -3.93 17.48 2.27
CA GLY A 109 -4.85 18.34 1.51
C GLY A 109 -4.57 18.41 0.00
N LYS A 110 -3.60 17.66 -0.51
CA LYS A 110 -3.17 17.66 -1.93
C LYS A 110 -3.19 16.25 -2.51
N SER A 111 -3.46 16.15 -3.81
CA SER A 111 -3.40 14.91 -4.59
C SER A 111 -3.05 15.22 -6.03
N HIS A 112 -2.62 14.22 -6.79
CA HIS A 112 -2.56 14.31 -8.25
C HIS A 112 -3.98 14.21 -8.82
N ASP A 113 -4.30 15.04 -9.81
CA ASP A 113 -5.55 14.95 -10.54
C ASP A 113 -5.31 14.23 -11.88
N ASN A 114 -6.22 13.31 -12.24
CA ASN A 114 -6.28 12.64 -13.55
C ASN A 114 -4.96 12.03 -14.05
N VAL A 115 -4.27 11.28 -13.23
CA VAL A 115 -3.02 10.64 -13.64
C VAL A 115 -3.29 9.22 -14.11
N ASP A 116 -2.90 8.95 -15.34
CA ASP A 116 -2.89 7.61 -15.92
C ASP A 116 -1.69 6.84 -15.37
N TRP A 117 -1.90 5.65 -14.88
CA TRP A 117 -0.83 4.81 -14.30
C TRP A 117 0.18 4.28 -15.35
N TRP A 118 -0.13 4.41 -16.63
CA TRP A 118 0.71 4.03 -17.78
C TRP A 118 1.37 5.23 -18.47
N GLY A 119 1.18 6.42 -17.97
CA GLY A 119 1.80 7.64 -18.50
C GLY A 119 3.23 7.83 -18.01
N SER A 120 3.82 8.98 -18.38
CA SER A 120 5.10 9.38 -17.78
C SER A 120 4.93 9.63 -16.29
N LYS A 121 5.98 9.27 -15.52
CA LYS A 121 6.00 9.47 -14.07
C LYS A 121 5.90 10.97 -13.76
N PRO A 122 4.90 11.41 -13.01
CA PRO A 122 4.80 12.81 -12.61
C PRO A 122 5.80 13.13 -11.49
N GLU A 123 6.03 14.43 -11.28
CA GLU A 123 6.74 14.85 -10.07
C GLU A 123 5.94 14.49 -8.81
N PRO A 124 6.56 13.96 -7.76
CA PRO A 124 5.86 13.64 -6.53
C PRO A 124 5.35 14.92 -5.83
N ILE A 125 4.26 14.81 -5.08
CA ILE A 125 3.79 15.92 -4.24
C ILE A 125 4.81 16.25 -3.15
N HIS A 126 5.52 15.25 -2.67
CA HIS A 126 6.63 15.39 -1.74
C HIS A 126 7.79 14.48 -2.18
N PRO A 127 9.04 14.97 -2.21
CA PRO A 127 10.18 14.19 -2.73
C PRO A 127 10.46 12.88 -1.96
N LEU A 128 9.99 12.79 -0.72
CA LEU A 128 10.12 11.56 0.07
C LEU A 128 8.90 10.62 -0.06
N ASP A 129 7.92 10.92 -0.89
CA ASP A 129 6.81 10.00 -1.11
C ASP A 129 7.33 8.67 -1.66
N LEU A 130 6.83 7.58 -1.09
CA LEU A 130 7.21 6.24 -1.49
C LEU A 130 6.02 5.28 -1.50
N MET A 131 6.11 4.24 -2.34
CA MET A 131 5.20 3.11 -2.38
C MET A 131 5.97 1.82 -2.10
N ILE A 132 5.49 1.03 -1.15
CA ILE A 132 6.01 -0.31 -0.84
C ILE A 132 4.93 -1.32 -1.20
N GLY A 133 5.24 -2.29 -2.05
CA GLY A 133 4.32 -3.32 -2.49
C GLY A 133 5.02 -4.56 -3.02
N ASP A 134 4.32 -5.68 -3.08
CA ASP A 134 4.83 -6.95 -3.58
C ASP A 134 4.51 -7.18 -5.07
N ARG A 135 3.65 -6.34 -5.68
CA ARG A 135 3.10 -6.54 -7.03
C ARG A 135 3.33 -5.35 -7.95
N ASP A 136 3.37 -5.63 -9.25
CA ASP A 136 3.44 -4.61 -10.30
C ASP A 136 2.28 -3.61 -10.22
N SER A 137 1.11 -4.06 -9.72
CA SER A 137 -0.03 -3.16 -9.48
C SER A 137 0.25 -2.08 -8.43
N ASP A 138 1.13 -2.37 -7.47
CA ASP A 138 1.57 -1.43 -6.45
C ASP A 138 2.56 -0.44 -7.04
N MET A 139 3.52 -0.98 -7.79
CA MET A 139 4.50 -0.17 -8.52
C MET A 139 3.81 0.77 -9.49
N GLY A 140 2.82 0.30 -10.26
CA GLY A 140 2.04 1.14 -11.18
C GLY A 140 1.27 2.25 -10.45
N ALA A 141 0.66 1.96 -9.30
CA ALA A 141 -0.03 2.97 -8.51
C ALA A 141 0.92 4.02 -7.92
N GLY A 142 2.08 3.58 -7.42
CA GLY A 142 3.14 4.47 -6.93
C GLY A 142 3.75 5.33 -8.03
N TRP A 143 4.00 4.74 -9.21
CA TRP A 143 4.45 5.44 -10.42
C TRP A 143 3.52 6.59 -10.77
N ALA A 144 2.21 6.33 -10.82
CA ALA A 144 1.19 7.30 -11.19
C ALA A 144 1.10 8.52 -10.26
N VAL A 145 1.65 8.46 -9.06
CA VAL A 145 1.75 9.59 -8.11
C VAL A 145 3.18 10.10 -7.93
N GLY A 146 4.12 9.67 -8.77
CA GLY A 146 5.52 10.10 -8.74
C GLY A 146 6.34 9.57 -7.57
N ALA A 147 5.79 8.65 -6.77
CA ALA A 147 6.46 8.12 -5.59
C ALA A 147 7.72 7.31 -5.93
N ARG A 148 8.69 7.27 -5.01
CA ARG A 148 9.76 6.27 -5.06
C ARG A 148 9.16 4.89 -4.88
N LEU A 149 9.64 3.90 -5.59
CA LEU A 149 9.06 2.55 -5.62
C LEU A 149 9.97 1.57 -4.91
N PHE A 150 9.40 0.74 -4.06
CA PHE A 150 10.12 -0.31 -3.35
C PHE A 150 9.31 -1.61 -3.48
N GLN A 151 9.74 -2.46 -4.41
CA GLN A 151 9.14 -3.77 -4.58
C GLN A 151 9.75 -4.76 -3.59
N VAL A 152 8.91 -5.55 -2.96
CA VAL A 152 9.32 -6.51 -1.93
C VAL A 152 8.95 -7.94 -2.33
N ASP A 153 9.68 -8.90 -1.79
CA ASP A 153 9.26 -10.30 -1.81
C ASP A 153 8.13 -10.51 -0.80
N GLU A 154 7.03 -11.15 -1.20
CA GLU A 154 5.83 -11.36 -0.37
C GLU A 154 6.09 -12.18 0.91
N MET A 155 7.17 -12.94 0.96
CA MET A 155 7.58 -13.73 2.13
C MET A 155 8.47 -12.96 3.11
N VAL A 156 9.08 -11.87 2.67
CA VAL A 156 10.01 -11.04 3.47
C VAL A 156 9.39 -9.69 3.81
N GLY A 157 8.55 -9.15 2.93
CA GLY A 157 7.81 -7.91 3.12
C GLY A 157 8.68 -6.68 3.28
N ILE A 158 8.17 -5.72 4.02
CA ILE A 158 8.78 -4.39 4.23
C ILE A 158 10.21 -4.45 4.78
N THR A 159 10.57 -5.51 5.49
CA THR A 159 11.90 -5.67 6.08
C THR A 159 13.02 -5.73 5.03
N SER A 160 12.71 -6.19 3.82
CA SER A 160 13.67 -6.26 2.72
C SER A 160 14.13 -4.88 2.21
N VAL A 161 13.32 -3.84 2.42
CA VAL A 161 13.58 -2.50 1.85
C VAL A 161 13.80 -1.41 2.88
N ILE A 162 13.53 -1.66 4.17
CA ILE A 162 13.59 -0.60 5.19
C ILE A 162 14.97 0.07 5.28
N ASN A 163 16.06 -0.69 5.18
CA ASN A 163 17.41 -0.14 5.22
C ASN A 163 17.72 0.73 4.00
N ARG A 164 17.18 0.40 2.83
CA ARG A 164 17.30 1.21 1.61
C ARG A 164 16.57 2.54 1.79
N ILE A 165 15.36 2.50 2.37
CA ILE A 165 14.57 3.71 2.65
C ILE A 165 15.28 4.61 3.65
N ILE A 166 15.87 4.04 4.72
CA ILE A 166 16.68 4.77 5.72
C ILE A 166 17.90 5.43 5.07
N ALA A 167 18.55 4.75 4.12
CA ALA A 167 19.66 5.27 3.35
C ALA A 167 19.26 6.29 2.27
N ASN A 168 17.98 6.64 2.18
CA ASN A 168 17.42 7.54 1.18
C ASN A 168 17.66 7.10 -0.29
N ASP A 169 17.58 5.79 -0.54
CA ASP A 169 17.65 5.18 -1.87
C ASP A 169 16.51 5.71 -2.77
N ASP A 170 16.79 5.90 -4.04
CA ASP A 170 15.81 6.44 -5.02
C ASP A 170 14.69 5.44 -5.38
N GLY A 171 14.82 4.19 -4.96
CA GLY A 171 13.86 3.12 -5.19
C GLY A 171 14.15 2.33 -6.46
N ASP A 172 13.21 1.44 -6.78
CA ASP A 172 13.31 0.53 -7.92
C ASP A 172 12.83 1.22 -9.21
N GLU A 173 13.44 0.85 -10.33
CA GLU A 173 12.94 1.22 -11.65
C GLU A 173 11.64 0.46 -11.96
N PHE A 174 10.74 1.12 -12.65
CA PHE A 174 9.49 0.53 -13.11
C PHE A 174 9.08 1.12 -14.45
N ASN A 175 8.68 0.28 -15.39
CA ASN A 175 8.16 0.72 -16.68
C ASN A 175 6.70 0.23 -16.84
N PRO A 176 5.70 1.11 -16.76
CA PRO A 176 4.29 0.70 -16.83
C PRO A 176 3.84 0.26 -18.24
N VAL A 177 4.69 0.39 -19.27
CA VAL A 177 4.37 0.08 -20.68
C VAL A 177 4.96 -1.27 -21.11
N GLU A 178 5.72 -1.91 -20.30
CA GLU A 178 6.21 -3.29 -20.48
C GLU A 178 5.33 -4.27 -19.69
#